data_5c54fd3a6dcc61098460eca4f8cc1055
#
_entry.id   5c54fd3a6dcc61098460eca4f8cc1055
#
_cell.length_a   1.000
_cell.length_b   1.000
_cell.length_c   1.000
_cell.angle_alpha   90.00
_cell.angle_beta   90.00
_cell.angle_gamma   90.00
#
_symmetry.space_group_name_H-M   'P 1'
#
loop_
_entity.id
_entity.type
_entity.pdbx_description
1 polymer ?
#
loop_
_entity_poly.entity_id
_entity_poly.type
_entity_poly.pdbx_seq_one_letter_code
_entity_poly.pdbx_strand_id
1 'polypeptide(L)'
;MSAGIAAQYGFLYQRYAFLKLALENAGMDRFFVYEGADDVDISEENRISAVRGYNKQFVQVKSGTVSRDCWAKVIGNWLMIEDEIPSYRIILENALSFDFKADDVVSGVLDYFVSGSGKAPTSIANKVYKRFLEGKEEAVLKEHITGMLDQIFFDVFSMEQLSTSIKEIFQSVYCPDIKKYEMAKICRCERFVECVNAEIDEALKKKKSFTLRYVGFMRIINKITAEISDGKYVVDIAEMRKRKKTEAERLINSGTLREVRQLRLVNSNNGFIVKELVKELLYRDLREVYTASGSTLISNIEETAYSNYEDVLYSLSENEEPRKLFDATVDKDIPLNIVDNSPLYRNGCYVYLTGEEADEGRRITWGEEHE
;
A
#
# COMPACT_ATOMS: atom_id res chain seq x y z
N MET A 1 -17.35 32.34 1.52
CA MET A 1 -15.94 31.89 1.37
C MET A 1 -15.53 32.19 -0.07
N SER A 2 -14.33 32.78 -0.33
CA SER A 2 -13.89 32.96 -1.72
C SER A 2 -13.67 31.63 -2.41
N ALA A 3 -13.85 31.56 -3.74
CA ALA A 3 -13.69 30.31 -4.49
C ALA A 3 -12.30 29.67 -4.31
N GLY A 4 -11.25 30.50 -4.17
CA GLY A 4 -9.89 29.99 -3.92
C GLY A 4 -9.73 29.35 -2.56
N ILE A 5 -10.31 29.91 -1.50
CA ILE A 5 -10.27 29.32 -0.16
C ILE A 5 -11.08 28.02 -0.12
N ALA A 6 -12.25 27.98 -0.79
CA ALA A 6 -13.06 26.78 -0.85
C ALA A 6 -12.34 25.63 -1.56
N ALA A 7 -11.62 25.92 -2.66
CA ALA A 7 -10.82 24.91 -3.36
C ALA A 7 -9.67 24.40 -2.50
N GLN A 8 -8.93 25.28 -1.84
CA GLN A 8 -7.84 24.88 -0.94
C GLN A 8 -8.35 24.04 0.23
N TYR A 9 -9.50 24.40 0.79
CA TYR A 9 -10.15 23.63 1.84
C TYR A 9 -10.55 22.23 1.35
N GLY A 10 -11.08 22.12 0.12
CA GLY A 10 -11.41 20.85 -0.51
C GLY A 10 -10.19 19.92 -0.62
N PHE A 11 -9.06 20.43 -1.09
CA PHE A 11 -7.81 19.66 -1.15
C PHE A 11 -7.30 19.25 0.24
N LEU A 12 -7.42 20.13 1.22
CA LEU A 12 -7.05 19.80 2.60
C LEU A 12 -7.93 18.67 3.14
N TYR A 13 -9.24 18.74 2.91
CA TYR A 13 -10.17 17.70 3.32
C TYR A 13 -9.85 16.34 2.66
N GLN A 14 -9.55 16.33 1.37
CA GLN A 14 -9.13 15.13 0.64
C GLN A 14 -7.86 14.51 1.24
N ARG A 15 -6.86 15.31 1.61
CA ARG A 15 -5.62 14.84 2.25
C ARG A 15 -5.89 14.21 3.60
N TYR A 16 -6.77 14.78 4.41
CA TYR A 16 -7.13 14.21 5.70
C TYR A 16 -7.91 12.89 5.53
N ALA A 17 -8.81 12.81 4.57
CA ALA A 17 -9.48 11.55 4.23
C ALA A 17 -8.48 10.48 3.77
N PHE A 18 -7.52 10.83 2.91
CA PHE A 18 -6.43 9.95 2.48
C PHE A 18 -5.61 9.44 3.67
N LEU A 19 -5.19 10.33 4.58
CA LEU A 19 -4.42 9.97 5.77
C LEU A 19 -5.19 9.01 6.68
N LYS A 20 -6.48 9.27 6.91
CA LYS A 20 -7.34 8.38 7.70
C LYS A 20 -7.42 6.99 7.07
N LEU A 21 -7.70 6.90 5.77
CA LEU A 21 -7.77 5.64 5.04
C LEU A 21 -6.45 4.88 5.08
N ALA A 22 -5.33 5.57 4.91
CA ALA A 22 -4.01 4.97 4.98
C ALA A 22 -3.72 4.41 6.39
N LEU A 23 -4.05 5.14 7.44
CA LEU A 23 -3.86 4.69 8.83
C LEU A 23 -4.76 3.51 9.18
N GLU A 24 -6.03 3.50 8.76
CA GLU A 24 -6.96 2.39 9.00
C GLU A 24 -6.49 1.07 8.37
N ASN A 25 -5.76 1.17 7.27
CA ASN A 25 -5.36 0.02 6.45
C ASN A 25 -3.84 -0.21 6.41
N ALA A 26 -3.04 0.60 7.09
CA ALA A 26 -1.58 0.59 6.95
C ALA A 26 -0.91 -0.71 7.39
N GLY A 27 -1.60 -1.50 8.17
CA GLY A 27 -1.14 -2.85 8.49
C GLY A 27 -1.45 -3.90 7.41
N MET A 28 -2.10 -3.52 6.34
CA MET A 28 -2.43 -4.38 5.21
C MET A 28 -1.49 -4.05 4.05
N ASP A 29 -1.17 -5.05 3.24
CA ASP A 29 -0.35 -4.88 2.04
C ASP A 29 -1.18 -4.20 0.95
N ARG A 30 -1.24 -2.85 1.01
CA ARG A 30 -2.07 -2.04 0.11
C ARG A 30 -1.31 -0.89 -0.50
N PHE A 31 -1.72 -0.56 -1.72
CA PHE A 31 -1.43 0.69 -2.40
C PHE A 31 -2.51 1.71 -2.07
N PHE A 32 -2.08 2.89 -1.68
CA PHE A 32 -2.92 4.07 -1.57
C PHE A 32 -2.42 5.08 -2.58
N VAL A 33 -3.27 5.50 -3.50
CA VAL A 33 -2.91 6.50 -4.51
C VAL A 33 -3.79 7.73 -4.30
N TYR A 34 -3.15 8.84 -4.01
CA TYR A 34 -3.78 10.15 -3.94
C TYR A 34 -3.78 10.78 -5.33
N GLU A 35 -4.93 11.31 -5.79
CA GLU A 35 -5.12 11.81 -7.16
C GLU A 35 -4.76 10.73 -8.21
N GLY A 36 -5.34 9.56 -8.07
CA GLY A 36 -5.18 8.44 -9.01
C GLY A 36 -6.20 8.49 -10.14
N ALA A 37 -6.97 7.42 -10.31
CA ALA A 37 -8.13 7.39 -11.20
C ALA A 37 -9.33 8.11 -10.59
N ASP A 38 -9.38 8.18 -9.25
CA ASP A 38 -10.30 9.00 -8.46
C ASP A 38 -9.52 9.79 -7.40
N ASP A 39 -10.19 10.46 -6.46
CA ASP A 39 -9.52 11.25 -5.40
C ASP A 39 -8.56 10.38 -4.57
N VAL A 40 -8.98 9.15 -4.23
CA VAL A 40 -8.13 8.13 -3.61
C VAL A 40 -8.43 6.75 -4.19
N ASP A 41 -7.40 6.04 -4.63
CA ASP A 41 -7.52 4.65 -5.02
C ASP A 41 -6.84 3.77 -3.98
N ILE A 42 -7.49 2.66 -3.62
CA ILE A 42 -6.93 1.64 -2.73
C ILE A 42 -6.89 0.32 -3.50
N SER A 43 -5.79 -0.41 -3.43
CA SER A 43 -5.67 -1.75 -4.02
C SER A 43 -4.72 -2.61 -3.18
N GLU A 44 -4.82 -3.93 -3.31
CA GLU A 44 -3.84 -4.83 -2.71
C GLU A 44 -2.46 -4.60 -3.32
N GLU A 45 -1.42 -4.77 -2.52
CA GLU A 45 -0.03 -4.66 -2.95
C GLU A 45 0.54 -6.05 -3.24
N ASN A 46 1.08 -6.25 -4.45
CA ASN A 46 2.04 -7.32 -4.69
C ASN A 46 3.44 -6.76 -4.45
N ARG A 47 4.03 -7.08 -3.30
CA ARG A 47 5.31 -6.50 -2.86
C ARG A 47 6.49 -6.90 -3.71
N ILE A 48 6.45 -8.08 -4.31
CA ILE A 48 7.58 -8.59 -5.10
C ILE A 48 7.69 -7.86 -6.43
N SER A 49 6.56 -7.65 -7.10
CA SER A 49 6.54 -6.97 -8.40
C SER A 49 6.25 -5.48 -8.29
N ALA A 50 5.97 -4.97 -7.08
CA ALA A 50 5.47 -3.61 -6.85
C ALA A 50 4.27 -3.23 -7.75
N VAL A 51 3.48 -4.22 -8.15
CA VAL A 51 2.33 -4.06 -9.03
C VAL A 51 1.07 -3.98 -8.19
N ARG A 52 0.14 -3.10 -8.58
CA ARG A 52 -1.21 -3.08 -8.02
C ARG A 52 -1.87 -4.44 -8.19
N GLY A 53 -2.36 -4.98 -7.08
CA GLY A 53 -3.08 -6.25 -7.05
C GLY A 53 -4.56 -6.11 -7.39
N TYR A 54 -5.30 -7.13 -7.00
CA TYR A 54 -6.77 -7.19 -7.10
C TYR A 54 -7.43 -6.42 -5.95
N ASN A 55 -8.75 -6.47 -5.84
CA ASN A 55 -9.55 -5.83 -4.78
C ASN A 55 -9.35 -4.30 -4.73
N LYS A 56 -9.61 -3.65 -5.86
CA LYS A 56 -9.55 -2.18 -5.97
C LYS A 56 -10.77 -1.55 -5.31
N GLN A 57 -10.55 -0.46 -4.60
CA GLN A 57 -11.60 0.42 -4.11
C GLN A 57 -11.31 1.83 -4.64
N PHE A 58 -12.30 2.46 -5.22
CA PHE A 58 -12.25 3.85 -5.63
C PHE A 58 -12.99 4.71 -4.62
N VAL A 59 -12.31 5.72 -4.12
CA VAL A 59 -12.83 6.57 -3.05
C VAL A 59 -12.94 7.99 -3.56
N GLN A 60 -14.16 8.51 -3.63
CA GLN A 60 -14.43 9.89 -3.91
C GLN A 60 -14.56 10.67 -2.61
N VAL A 61 -13.90 11.80 -2.51
CA VAL A 61 -13.91 12.65 -1.31
C VAL A 61 -14.50 14.03 -1.67
N LYS A 62 -15.51 14.46 -0.94
CA LYS A 62 -16.18 15.75 -1.18
C LYS A 62 -16.33 16.55 0.10
N SER A 63 -15.73 17.72 0.14
CA SER A 63 -16.02 18.76 1.13
C SER A 63 -17.23 19.58 0.72
N GLY A 64 -17.95 20.07 1.70
CA GLY A 64 -19.14 20.91 1.46
C GLY A 64 -20.37 20.14 0.99
N THR A 65 -21.30 20.84 0.31
CA THR A 65 -22.58 20.28 -0.14
C THR A 65 -22.41 19.64 -1.52
N VAL A 66 -22.85 18.38 -1.66
CA VAL A 66 -22.84 17.67 -2.93
C VAL A 66 -24.17 17.87 -3.65
N SER A 67 -24.12 18.50 -4.84
CA SER A 67 -25.29 18.64 -5.70
C SER A 67 -25.54 17.37 -6.53
N ARG A 68 -26.75 17.25 -7.10
CA ARG A 68 -27.11 16.14 -8.03
C ARG A 68 -26.18 16.09 -9.23
N ASP A 69 -25.80 17.25 -9.80
CA ASP A 69 -24.84 17.30 -10.93
C ASP A 69 -23.44 16.85 -10.54
N CYS A 70 -22.99 17.21 -9.34
CA CYS A 70 -21.72 16.74 -8.82
C CYS A 70 -21.73 15.22 -8.67
N TRP A 71 -22.82 14.67 -8.13
CA TRP A 71 -23.04 13.25 -7.99
C TRP A 71 -23.04 12.52 -9.34
N ALA A 72 -23.78 13.06 -10.33
CA ALA A 72 -23.80 12.50 -11.69
C ALA A 72 -22.41 12.45 -12.32
N LYS A 73 -21.56 13.46 -12.06
CA LYS A 73 -20.17 13.45 -12.53
C LYS A 73 -19.34 12.34 -11.87
N VAL A 74 -19.53 12.10 -10.58
CA VAL A 74 -18.85 11.00 -9.87
C VAL A 74 -19.23 9.66 -10.48
N ILE A 75 -20.53 9.39 -10.62
CA ILE A 75 -21.02 8.17 -11.26
C ILE A 75 -20.48 8.04 -12.69
N GLY A 76 -20.49 9.14 -13.45
CA GLY A 76 -19.98 9.15 -14.82
C GLY A 76 -18.49 8.82 -14.91
N ASN A 77 -17.68 9.33 -13.98
CA ASN A 77 -16.26 8.99 -13.90
C ASN A 77 -16.08 7.48 -13.65
N TRP A 78 -16.81 6.92 -12.71
CA TRP A 78 -16.73 5.50 -12.39
C TRP A 78 -17.23 4.59 -13.52
N LEU A 79 -18.31 4.98 -14.23
CA LEU A 79 -18.77 4.29 -15.44
C LEU A 79 -17.73 4.25 -16.57
N MET A 80 -16.80 5.19 -16.58
CA MET A 80 -15.73 5.27 -17.59
C MET A 80 -14.49 4.46 -17.23
N ILE A 81 -14.39 3.95 -16.00
CA ILE A 81 -13.29 3.08 -15.58
C ILE A 81 -13.53 1.68 -16.14
N GLU A 82 -12.52 1.09 -16.78
CA GLU A 82 -12.64 -0.22 -17.45
C GLU A 82 -12.24 -1.40 -16.58
N ASP A 83 -11.74 -1.14 -15.40
CA ASP A 83 -11.31 -2.17 -14.45
C ASP A 83 -12.52 -2.85 -13.78
N GLU A 84 -12.39 -4.14 -13.48
CA GLU A 84 -13.31 -4.81 -12.55
C GLU A 84 -13.14 -4.21 -11.16
N ILE A 85 -14.14 -3.47 -10.69
CA ILE A 85 -14.07 -2.72 -9.46
C ILE A 85 -14.90 -3.43 -8.40
N PRO A 86 -14.29 -3.89 -7.31
CA PRO A 86 -15.01 -4.60 -6.27
C PRO A 86 -15.84 -3.68 -5.35
N SER A 87 -15.48 -2.39 -5.19
CA SER A 87 -16.24 -1.49 -4.33
C SER A 87 -15.99 0.00 -4.62
N TYR A 88 -16.98 0.80 -4.28
CA TYR A 88 -16.93 2.25 -4.33
C TYR A 88 -17.16 2.83 -2.93
N ARG A 89 -16.46 3.88 -2.57
CA ARG A 89 -16.64 4.56 -1.30
C ARG A 89 -16.74 6.07 -1.51
N ILE A 90 -17.63 6.72 -0.79
CA ILE A 90 -17.75 8.16 -0.79
C ILE A 90 -17.56 8.68 0.61
N ILE A 91 -16.63 9.60 0.77
CA ILE A 91 -16.42 10.32 2.01
C ILE A 91 -16.91 11.74 1.84
N LEU A 92 -17.89 12.11 2.64
CA LEU A 92 -18.53 13.42 2.62
C LEU A 92 -18.21 14.18 3.90
N GLU A 93 -18.06 15.49 3.79
CA GLU A 93 -17.99 16.37 4.97
C GLU A 93 -19.37 16.60 5.60
N ASN A 94 -20.39 16.70 4.76
CA ASN A 94 -21.78 16.88 5.20
C ASN A 94 -22.66 15.79 4.63
N ALA A 95 -23.65 15.38 5.38
CA ALA A 95 -24.69 14.47 4.88
C ALA A 95 -25.34 15.01 3.60
N LEU A 96 -25.76 14.11 2.74
CA LEU A 96 -26.48 14.50 1.52
C LEU A 96 -27.74 15.26 1.90
N SER A 97 -27.99 16.35 1.19
CA SER A 97 -29.15 17.22 1.38
C SER A 97 -30.44 16.66 0.75
N PHE A 98 -30.39 15.48 0.17
CA PHE A 98 -31.50 14.79 -0.47
C PHE A 98 -31.55 13.33 -0.04
N ASP A 99 -32.76 12.77 0.09
CA ASP A 99 -32.95 11.36 0.35
C ASP A 99 -32.37 10.54 -0.80
N PHE A 100 -31.43 9.65 -0.46
CA PHE A 100 -30.81 8.74 -1.41
C PHE A 100 -31.75 7.56 -1.66
N LYS A 101 -32.88 7.84 -2.31
CA LYS A 101 -33.71 6.77 -2.86
C LYS A 101 -33.11 6.39 -4.21
N ALA A 102 -32.79 5.14 -4.40
CA ALA A 102 -32.12 4.65 -5.60
C ALA A 102 -32.83 5.11 -6.88
N ASP A 103 -34.16 5.05 -6.93
CA ASP A 103 -34.93 5.46 -8.10
C ASP A 103 -34.82 6.96 -8.43
N ASP A 104 -34.82 7.84 -7.41
CA ASP A 104 -34.72 9.28 -7.61
C ASP A 104 -33.29 9.67 -8.08
N VAL A 105 -32.30 9.00 -7.53
CA VAL A 105 -30.89 9.22 -7.92
C VAL A 105 -30.63 8.70 -9.32
N VAL A 106 -31.08 7.49 -9.63
CA VAL A 106 -30.94 6.90 -10.97
C VAL A 106 -31.59 7.78 -12.03
N SER A 107 -32.82 8.25 -11.78
CA SER A 107 -33.52 9.13 -12.72
C SER A 107 -32.76 10.44 -12.94
N GLY A 108 -32.35 11.13 -11.85
CA GLY A 108 -31.63 12.40 -11.96
C GLY A 108 -30.23 12.29 -12.61
N VAL A 109 -29.55 11.18 -12.36
CA VAL A 109 -28.25 10.90 -12.99
C VAL A 109 -28.42 10.55 -14.46
N LEU A 110 -29.43 9.75 -14.79
CA LEU A 110 -29.76 9.40 -16.16
C LEU A 110 -30.12 10.61 -17.00
N ASP A 111 -31.00 11.48 -16.49
CA ASP A 111 -31.38 12.74 -17.16
C ASP A 111 -30.15 13.63 -17.46
N TYR A 112 -29.20 13.68 -16.52
CA TYR A 112 -27.93 14.40 -16.71
C TYR A 112 -27.12 13.84 -17.87
N PHE A 113 -27.06 12.52 -18.04
CA PHE A 113 -26.32 11.88 -19.12
C PHE A 113 -27.07 11.92 -20.46
N VAL A 114 -28.40 11.80 -20.47
CA VAL A 114 -29.23 11.96 -21.66
C VAL A 114 -29.03 13.36 -22.26
N SER A 115 -28.96 14.40 -21.40
CA SER A 115 -28.63 15.75 -21.85
C SER A 115 -27.17 15.91 -22.32
N GLY A 116 -26.35 14.89 -22.21
CA GLY A 116 -24.91 14.91 -22.51
C GLY A 116 -24.58 15.13 -23.98
N SER A 117 -25.49 14.75 -24.91
CA SER A 117 -25.31 14.96 -26.36
C SER A 117 -25.11 16.44 -26.74
N GLY A 118 -25.60 17.37 -25.94
CA GLY A 118 -25.42 18.82 -26.11
C GLY A 118 -24.23 19.43 -25.36
N LYS A 119 -23.43 18.63 -24.64
CA LYS A 119 -22.30 19.10 -23.85
C LYS A 119 -20.99 19.04 -24.67
N ALA A 120 -19.96 19.72 -24.16
CA ALA A 120 -18.63 19.69 -24.74
C ALA A 120 -18.11 18.25 -24.88
N PRO A 121 -17.36 17.90 -25.95
CA PRO A 121 -16.85 16.53 -26.17
C PRO A 121 -16.04 15.96 -25.01
N THR A 122 -15.36 16.83 -24.28
CA THR A 122 -14.52 16.46 -23.12
C THR A 122 -15.32 16.29 -21.83
N SER A 123 -16.60 16.70 -21.79
CA SER A 123 -17.43 16.55 -20.61
C SER A 123 -17.75 15.10 -20.30
N ILE A 124 -17.79 14.76 -19.01
CA ILE A 124 -18.14 13.39 -18.60
C ILE A 124 -19.54 13.00 -19.08
N ALA A 125 -20.49 13.93 -19.08
CA ALA A 125 -21.84 13.69 -19.55
C ALA A 125 -21.88 13.28 -21.02
N ASN A 126 -21.11 13.95 -21.90
CA ASN A 126 -21.02 13.59 -23.32
C ASN A 126 -20.30 12.24 -23.50
N LYS A 127 -19.23 11.98 -22.75
CA LYS A 127 -18.52 10.70 -22.84
C LYS A 127 -19.41 9.52 -22.45
N VAL A 128 -20.17 9.65 -21.35
CA VAL A 128 -21.12 8.63 -20.92
C VAL A 128 -22.25 8.49 -21.93
N TYR A 129 -22.81 9.60 -22.44
CA TYR A 129 -23.81 9.56 -23.48
C TYR A 129 -23.35 8.75 -24.69
N LYS A 130 -22.19 9.08 -25.24
CA LYS A 130 -21.64 8.37 -26.42
C LYS A 130 -21.37 6.89 -26.16
N ARG A 131 -20.88 6.55 -24.98
CA ARG A 131 -20.53 5.17 -24.66
C ARG A 131 -21.75 4.29 -24.38
N PHE A 132 -22.76 4.81 -23.70
CA PHE A 132 -23.84 4.02 -23.12
C PHE A 132 -25.24 4.33 -23.64
N LEU A 133 -25.46 5.49 -24.28
CA LEU A 133 -26.78 5.95 -24.70
C LEU A 133 -26.91 6.14 -26.20
N GLU A 134 -25.85 6.57 -26.90
CA GLU A 134 -25.94 6.83 -28.35
C GLU A 134 -26.28 5.56 -29.11
N GLY A 135 -27.51 5.49 -29.64
CA GLY A 135 -28.04 4.32 -30.35
C GLY A 135 -28.33 3.10 -29.46
N LYS A 136 -28.47 3.28 -28.16
CA LYS A 136 -28.75 2.22 -27.19
C LYS A 136 -29.99 2.53 -26.35
N GLU A 137 -30.54 1.50 -25.72
CA GLU A 137 -31.67 1.66 -24.80
C GLU A 137 -31.21 2.20 -23.44
N GLU A 138 -31.93 3.19 -22.90
CA GLU A 138 -31.66 3.78 -21.58
C GLU A 138 -31.69 2.74 -20.45
N ALA A 139 -32.49 1.68 -20.60
CA ALA A 139 -32.59 0.60 -19.62
C ALA A 139 -31.23 -0.03 -19.27
N VAL A 140 -30.34 -0.16 -20.25
CA VAL A 140 -29.00 -0.72 -20.05
C VAL A 140 -28.17 0.16 -19.11
N LEU A 141 -28.17 1.48 -19.32
CA LEU A 141 -27.45 2.40 -18.45
C LEU A 141 -28.09 2.46 -17.06
N LYS A 142 -29.41 2.42 -16.99
CA LYS A 142 -30.14 2.38 -15.72
C LYS A 142 -29.74 1.17 -14.87
N GLU A 143 -29.66 0.00 -15.48
CA GLU A 143 -29.23 -1.24 -14.81
C GLU A 143 -27.78 -1.12 -14.29
N HIS A 144 -26.86 -0.59 -15.11
CA HIS A 144 -25.46 -0.35 -14.69
C HIS A 144 -25.37 0.62 -13.51
N ILE A 145 -26.10 1.73 -13.56
CA ILE A 145 -26.12 2.70 -12.45
C ILE A 145 -26.69 2.04 -11.19
N THR A 146 -27.79 1.31 -11.29
CA THR A 146 -28.41 0.65 -10.14
C THR A 146 -27.45 -0.35 -9.50
N GLY A 147 -26.82 -1.23 -10.31
CA GLY A 147 -25.86 -2.19 -9.79
C GLY A 147 -24.61 -1.52 -9.16
N MET A 148 -24.21 -0.36 -9.67
CA MET A 148 -23.13 0.42 -9.07
C MET A 148 -23.54 1.03 -7.72
N LEU A 149 -24.77 1.56 -7.62
CA LEU A 149 -25.27 2.19 -6.40
C LEU A 149 -25.32 1.22 -5.22
N ASP A 150 -25.63 -0.05 -5.49
CA ASP A 150 -25.66 -1.12 -4.47
C ASP A 150 -24.27 -1.44 -3.89
N GLN A 151 -23.21 -1.02 -4.59
CA GLN A 151 -21.79 -1.24 -4.20
C GLN A 151 -21.14 0.00 -3.57
N ILE A 152 -21.91 1.07 -3.36
CA ILE A 152 -21.38 2.32 -2.82
C ILE A 152 -21.55 2.37 -1.31
N PHE A 153 -20.45 2.61 -0.62
CA PHE A 153 -20.42 2.89 0.81
C PHE A 153 -20.28 4.38 1.06
N PHE A 154 -21.09 4.91 1.97
CA PHE A 154 -21.06 6.32 2.35
C PHE A 154 -20.54 6.48 3.76
N ASP A 155 -19.59 7.40 3.91
CA ASP A 155 -19.12 7.89 5.21
C ASP A 155 -19.29 9.40 5.28
N VAL A 156 -19.66 9.87 6.44
CA VAL A 156 -19.77 11.31 6.71
C VAL A 156 -18.86 11.66 7.87
N PHE A 157 -17.86 12.51 7.59
CA PHE A 157 -16.90 12.98 8.60
C PHE A 157 -16.69 14.48 8.45
N SER A 158 -16.89 15.24 9.49
CA SER A 158 -16.39 16.62 9.51
C SER A 158 -14.84 16.63 9.48
N MET A 159 -14.24 17.76 9.14
CA MET A 159 -12.78 17.93 9.21
C MET A 159 -12.25 17.60 10.61
N GLU A 160 -12.97 18.01 11.65
CA GLU A 160 -12.60 17.73 13.04
C GLU A 160 -12.63 16.23 13.35
N GLN A 161 -13.66 15.52 12.90
CA GLN A 161 -13.76 14.06 13.05
C GLN A 161 -12.64 13.33 12.30
N LEU A 162 -12.27 13.76 11.09
CA LEU A 162 -11.11 13.22 10.37
C LEU A 162 -9.82 13.45 11.15
N SER A 163 -9.59 14.66 11.63
CA SER A 163 -8.39 15.01 12.41
C SER A 163 -8.31 14.21 13.71
N THR A 164 -9.43 14.06 14.42
CA THR A 164 -9.51 13.27 15.65
C THR A 164 -9.25 11.78 15.38
N SER A 165 -9.90 11.22 14.36
CA SER A 165 -9.69 9.81 13.97
C SER A 165 -8.23 9.52 13.60
N ILE A 166 -7.58 10.42 12.85
CA ILE A 166 -6.15 10.29 12.52
C ILE A 166 -5.31 10.22 13.79
N LYS A 167 -5.54 11.12 14.75
CA LYS A 167 -4.80 11.14 16.03
C LYS A 167 -5.03 9.85 16.84
N GLU A 168 -6.28 9.43 16.97
CA GLU A 168 -6.66 8.24 17.75
C GLU A 168 -6.06 6.96 17.14
N ILE A 169 -6.19 6.77 15.83
CA ILE A 169 -5.63 5.60 15.15
C ILE A 169 -4.10 5.62 15.26
N PHE A 170 -3.47 6.77 14.97
CA PHE A 170 -2.03 6.88 15.04
C PHE A 170 -1.49 6.57 16.43
N GLN A 171 -2.09 7.16 17.46
CA GLN A 171 -1.65 6.98 18.86
C GLN A 171 -1.87 5.56 19.36
N SER A 172 -3.00 4.93 19.01
CA SER A 172 -3.31 3.58 19.47
C SER A 172 -2.50 2.50 18.78
N VAL A 173 -2.25 2.65 17.47
CA VAL A 173 -1.62 1.62 16.64
C VAL A 173 -0.10 1.79 16.56
N TYR A 174 0.38 3.04 16.43
CA TYR A 174 1.80 3.32 16.18
C TYR A 174 2.56 3.88 17.38
N CYS A 175 1.86 4.14 18.51
CA CYS A 175 2.48 4.61 19.74
C CYS A 175 2.00 3.85 20.99
N PRO A 176 1.76 2.52 20.95
CA PRO A 176 1.16 1.80 22.08
C PRO A 176 2.04 1.80 23.32
N ASP A 177 3.36 1.84 23.15
CA ASP A 177 4.32 1.73 24.26
C ASP A 177 4.69 3.08 24.90
N ILE A 178 4.23 4.19 24.34
CA ILE A 178 4.49 5.54 24.86
C ILE A 178 3.37 5.93 25.84
N LYS A 179 3.25 5.22 26.95
CA LYS A 179 2.19 5.49 27.94
C LYS A 179 2.48 6.72 28.81
N LYS A 180 3.73 7.13 28.93
CA LYS A 180 4.16 8.20 29.87
C LYS A 180 4.34 9.57 29.22
N TYR A 181 4.40 9.64 27.90
CA TYR A 181 4.76 10.87 27.18
C TYR A 181 3.72 11.21 26.11
N GLU A 182 2.56 11.70 26.54
CA GLU A 182 1.48 12.11 25.64
C GLU A 182 1.94 13.12 24.58
N MET A 183 2.84 14.04 24.96
CA MET A 183 3.41 15.01 24.02
C MET A 183 4.19 14.32 22.89
N ALA A 184 4.92 13.25 23.17
CA ALA A 184 5.65 12.52 22.13
C ALA A 184 4.69 11.86 21.10
N LYS A 185 3.56 11.32 21.55
CA LYS A 185 2.52 10.79 20.66
C LYS A 185 1.93 11.88 19.77
N ILE A 186 1.62 13.04 20.34
CA ILE A 186 1.09 14.20 19.60
C ILE A 186 2.10 14.65 18.57
N CYS A 187 3.35 14.90 18.97
CA CYS A 187 4.41 15.35 18.06
C CYS A 187 4.69 14.34 16.94
N ARG A 188 4.67 13.03 17.24
CA ARG A 188 4.84 11.99 16.20
C ARG A 188 3.68 11.98 15.20
N CYS A 189 2.43 12.14 15.68
CA CYS A 189 1.27 12.21 14.81
C CYS A 189 1.32 13.46 13.90
N GLU A 190 1.62 14.61 14.45
CA GLU A 190 1.78 15.87 13.70
C GLU A 190 2.89 15.73 12.63
N ARG A 191 4.03 15.17 13.03
CA ARG A 191 5.15 14.93 12.12
C ARG A 191 4.83 13.94 11.02
N PHE A 192 4.01 12.93 11.30
CA PHE A 192 3.50 12.00 10.28
C PHE A 192 2.64 12.74 9.24
N VAL A 193 1.69 13.55 9.67
CA VAL A 193 0.85 14.34 8.77
C VAL A 193 1.71 15.27 7.91
N GLU A 194 2.70 15.95 8.50
CA GLU A 194 3.63 16.81 7.78
C GLU A 194 4.44 16.04 6.72
N CYS A 195 5.02 14.90 7.09
CA CYS A 195 5.84 14.10 6.17
C CYS A 195 5.03 13.60 4.96
N VAL A 196 3.83 13.07 5.19
CA VAL A 196 2.98 12.60 4.08
C VAL A 196 2.53 13.76 3.20
N ASN A 197 2.13 14.88 3.79
CA ASN A 197 1.76 16.06 3.01
C ASN A 197 2.93 16.61 2.16
N ALA A 198 4.14 16.61 2.69
CA ALA A 198 5.34 17.00 1.95
C ALA A 198 5.61 16.08 0.75
N GLU A 199 5.44 14.77 0.90
CA GLU A 199 5.58 13.82 -0.21
C GLU A 199 4.47 13.98 -1.26
N ILE A 200 3.23 14.25 -0.85
CA ILE A 200 2.12 14.61 -1.76
C ILE A 200 2.48 15.86 -2.56
N ASP A 201 2.92 16.92 -1.88
CA ASP A 201 3.29 18.19 -2.55
C ASP A 201 4.42 17.99 -3.55
N GLU A 202 5.42 17.18 -3.24
CA GLU A 202 6.50 16.86 -4.17
C GLU A 202 6.03 16.05 -5.40
N ALA A 203 5.06 15.15 -5.23
CA ALA A 203 4.46 14.45 -6.35
C ALA A 203 3.64 15.40 -7.25
N LEU A 204 2.83 16.26 -6.63
CA LEU A 204 2.01 17.25 -7.36
C LEU A 204 2.85 18.29 -8.11
N LYS A 205 3.98 18.75 -7.54
CA LYS A 205 4.95 19.61 -8.25
C LYS A 205 5.45 18.95 -9.55
N LYS A 206 5.59 17.63 -9.53
CA LYS A 206 5.99 16.82 -10.69
C LYS A 206 4.80 16.45 -11.60
N LYS A 207 3.59 16.92 -11.30
CA LYS A 207 2.34 16.58 -12.00
C LYS A 207 2.08 15.06 -12.02
N LYS A 208 2.33 14.41 -10.90
CA LYS A 208 2.12 12.96 -10.71
C LYS A 208 1.22 12.73 -9.50
N SER A 209 0.46 11.64 -9.53
CA SER A 209 -0.23 11.11 -8.36
C SER A 209 0.79 10.69 -7.30
N PHE A 210 0.42 10.82 -6.04
CA PHE A 210 1.23 10.30 -4.93
C PHE A 210 0.81 8.88 -4.62
N THR A 211 1.78 7.99 -4.44
CA THR A 211 1.54 6.59 -4.08
C THR A 211 2.19 6.27 -2.75
N LEU A 212 1.39 5.87 -1.78
CA LEU A 212 1.84 5.38 -0.48
C LEU A 212 1.69 3.86 -0.44
N ARG A 213 2.81 3.17 -0.40
CA ARG A 213 2.92 1.73 -0.18
C ARG A 213 3.20 1.46 1.28
N TYR A 214 2.98 0.23 1.73
CA TYR A 214 3.30 -0.18 3.10
C TYR A 214 4.74 0.17 3.50
N VAL A 215 5.71 -0.10 2.64
CA VAL A 215 7.12 0.19 2.92
C VAL A 215 7.38 1.69 3.04
N GLY A 216 6.79 2.50 2.15
CA GLY A 216 6.86 3.96 2.24
C GLY A 216 6.25 4.48 3.54
N PHE A 217 5.11 3.91 3.94
CA PHE A 217 4.46 4.21 5.20
C PHE A 217 5.39 3.87 6.40
N MET A 218 5.94 2.66 6.44
CA MET A 218 6.84 2.24 7.51
C MET A 218 8.15 3.04 7.56
N ARG A 219 8.68 3.46 6.39
CA ARG A 219 9.82 4.38 6.32
C ARG A 219 9.52 5.70 7.04
N ILE A 220 8.34 6.29 6.79
CA ILE A 220 7.92 7.52 7.46
C ILE A 220 7.80 7.29 8.96
N ILE A 221 7.15 6.22 9.41
CA ILE A 221 7.01 5.88 10.84
C ILE A 221 8.39 5.72 11.51
N ASN A 222 9.30 4.97 10.89
CA ASN A 222 10.64 4.75 11.45
C ASN A 222 11.45 6.04 11.54
N LYS A 223 11.38 6.89 10.50
CA LYS A 223 12.02 8.21 10.50
C LYS A 223 11.53 9.07 11.67
N ILE A 224 10.22 9.17 11.83
CA ILE A 224 9.60 9.96 12.90
C ILE A 224 9.98 9.43 14.28
N THR A 225 9.98 8.10 14.41
CA THR A 225 10.36 7.44 15.67
C THR A 225 11.81 7.72 16.02
N ALA A 226 12.72 7.77 15.04
CA ALA A 226 14.11 8.15 15.27
C ALA A 226 14.26 9.64 15.61
N GLU A 227 13.48 10.52 14.98
CA GLU A 227 13.50 11.97 15.21
C GLU A 227 12.92 12.33 16.59
N ILE A 228 11.88 11.63 17.04
CA ILE A 228 11.15 11.90 18.30
C ILE A 228 11.20 10.63 19.15
N SER A 229 12.39 10.31 19.65
CA SER A 229 12.64 9.10 20.43
C SER A 229 12.49 9.35 21.94
N ASP A 230 11.86 8.41 22.61
CA ASP A 230 11.92 8.23 24.07
C ASP A 230 12.76 7.00 24.46
N GLY A 231 13.53 6.48 23.49
CA GLY A 231 14.60 5.53 23.73
C GLY A 231 14.43 4.12 23.20
N LYS A 232 13.24 3.66 22.77
CA LYS A 232 13.15 2.33 22.13
C LYS A 232 11.91 2.20 21.24
N TYR A 233 12.14 1.97 19.95
CA TYR A 233 11.13 1.46 19.03
C TYR A 233 11.13 -0.06 19.11
N VAL A 234 10.02 -0.64 19.57
CA VAL A 234 9.82 -2.10 19.53
C VAL A 234 8.86 -2.41 18.41
N VAL A 235 9.37 -3.02 17.35
CA VAL A 235 8.53 -3.61 16.28
C VAL A 235 7.82 -4.82 16.88
N ASP A 236 6.49 -4.91 16.76
CA ASP A 236 5.77 -6.14 17.08
C ASP A 236 6.07 -7.21 16.00
N ILE A 237 7.17 -7.94 16.26
CA ILE A 237 7.66 -9.00 15.38
C ILE A 237 6.63 -10.12 15.24
N ALA A 238 5.81 -10.37 16.27
CA ALA A 238 4.83 -11.45 16.23
C ALA A 238 3.70 -11.12 15.24
N GLU A 239 3.20 -9.90 15.28
CA GLU A 239 2.18 -9.43 14.33
C GLU A 239 2.74 -9.32 12.90
N MET A 240 3.96 -8.81 12.73
CA MET A 240 4.61 -8.77 11.42
C MET A 240 4.80 -10.17 10.84
N ARG A 241 5.27 -11.13 11.62
CA ARG A 241 5.40 -12.53 11.19
C ARG A 241 4.07 -13.13 10.75
N LYS A 242 3.00 -12.87 11.48
CA LYS A 242 1.66 -13.38 11.16
C LYS A 242 1.19 -12.86 9.79
N ARG A 243 1.39 -11.57 9.52
CA ARG A 243 1.03 -10.95 8.22
C ARG A 243 1.85 -11.51 7.08
N LYS A 244 3.18 -11.56 7.26
CA LYS A 244 4.11 -12.10 6.24
C LYS A 244 3.88 -13.58 5.96
N LYS A 245 3.35 -14.33 6.89
CA LYS A 245 3.03 -15.75 6.68
C LYS A 245 2.02 -15.95 5.56
N THR A 246 0.94 -15.16 5.52
CA THR A 246 -0.07 -15.24 4.46
C THR A 246 0.53 -14.89 3.09
N GLU A 247 1.41 -13.90 3.05
CA GLU A 247 2.14 -13.52 1.84
C GLU A 247 3.07 -14.64 1.37
N ALA A 248 3.88 -15.21 2.27
CA ALA A 248 4.77 -16.34 1.96
C ALA A 248 4.01 -17.55 1.42
N GLU A 249 2.85 -17.89 1.99
CA GLU A 249 2.00 -18.96 1.52
C GLU A 249 1.48 -18.73 0.08
N ARG A 250 1.12 -17.48 -0.25
CA ARG A 250 0.74 -17.12 -1.63
C ARG A 250 1.90 -17.28 -2.61
N LEU A 251 3.10 -16.86 -2.22
CA LEU A 251 4.31 -16.93 -3.04
C LEU A 251 4.74 -18.36 -3.37
N ILE A 252 4.62 -19.26 -2.41
CA ILE A 252 4.90 -20.69 -2.64
C ILE A 252 3.94 -21.27 -3.70
N ASN A 253 2.68 -20.86 -3.64
CA ASN A 253 1.66 -21.36 -4.58
C ASN A 253 1.85 -20.80 -6.01
N SER A 254 2.46 -19.63 -6.17
CA SER A 254 2.79 -19.11 -7.50
C SER A 254 3.92 -19.87 -8.20
N GLY A 255 4.81 -20.50 -7.42
CA GLY A 255 5.87 -21.38 -7.90
C GLY A 255 6.99 -20.76 -8.73
N THR A 256 6.91 -19.46 -9.02
CA THR A 256 7.78 -18.77 -10.00
C THR A 256 9.06 -18.19 -9.41
N LEU A 257 9.11 -17.99 -8.09
CA LEU A 257 10.22 -17.31 -7.44
C LEU A 257 11.46 -18.19 -7.29
N ARG A 258 12.62 -17.63 -7.62
CA ARG A 258 13.91 -18.32 -7.46
C ARG A 258 14.20 -18.67 -6.01
N GLU A 259 13.88 -17.80 -5.07
CA GLU A 259 14.00 -18.04 -3.63
C GLU A 259 13.25 -19.31 -3.19
N VAL A 260 12.03 -19.49 -3.71
CA VAL A 260 11.23 -20.69 -3.42
C VAL A 260 11.89 -21.93 -4.02
N ARG A 261 12.40 -21.86 -5.26
CA ARG A 261 13.10 -22.98 -5.91
C ARG A 261 14.36 -23.36 -5.13
N GLN A 262 15.16 -22.36 -4.76
CA GLN A 262 16.38 -22.57 -3.98
C GLN A 262 16.09 -23.15 -2.59
N LEU A 263 15.06 -22.67 -1.88
CA LEU A 263 14.66 -23.25 -0.59
C LEU A 263 14.14 -24.66 -0.71
N ARG A 264 13.51 -25.03 -1.82
CA ARG A 264 13.10 -26.42 -2.09
C ARG A 264 14.26 -27.39 -2.23
N LEU A 265 15.41 -26.95 -2.76
CA LEU A 265 16.64 -27.74 -2.80
C LEU A 265 17.17 -28.03 -1.38
N VAL A 266 17.03 -27.05 -0.48
CA VAL A 266 17.41 -27.18 0.93
C VAL A 266 16.47 -28.10 1.70
N ASN A 267 15.15 -27.91 1.53
CA ASN A 267 14.14 -28.71 2.20
C ASN A 267 12.78 -28.57 1.48
N SER A 268 12.20 -29.70 1.06
CA SER A 268 10.92 -29.73 0.35
C SER A 268 9.69 -29.48 1.26
N ASN A 269 9.86 -29.38 2.58
CA ASN A 269 8.76 -29.14 3.51
C ASN A 269 8.25 -27.69 3.38
N ASN A 270 6.99 -27.52 2.99
CA ASN A 270 6.36 -26.21 2.83
C ASN A 270 6.41 -25.36 4.12
N GLY A 271 6.31 -25.98 5.30
CA GLY A 271 6.40 -25.25 6.57
C GLY A 271 7.78 -24.63 6.79
N PHE A 272 8.86 -25.32 6.37
CA PHE A 272 10.21 -24.77 6.35
C PHE A 272 10.30 -23.60 5.37
N ILE A 273 9.82 -23.79 4.15
CA ILE A 273 9.89 -22.77 3.09
C ILE A 273 9.12 -21.50 3.52
N VAL A 274 7.89 -21.64 4.04
CA VAL A 274 7.11 -20.53 4.59
C VAL A 274 7.90 -19.78 5.66
N LYS A 275 8.53 -20.50 6.60
CA LYS A 275 9.28 -19.91 7.70
C LYS A 275 10.47 -19.07 7.19
N GLU A 276 11.22 -19.57 6.23
CA GLU A 276 12.38 -18.87 5.70
C GLU A 276 11.97 -17.70 4.77
N LEU A 277 10.92 -17.86 3.96
CA LEU A 277 10.35 -16.74 3.18
C LEU A 277 9.80 -15.61 4.07
N VAL A 278 9.21 -15.93 5.21
CA VAL A 278 8.79 -14.88 6.17
C VAL A 278 9.98 -14.04 6.62
N LYS A 279 11.15 -14.66 6.87
CA LYS A 279 12.36 -13.93 7.24
C LYS A 279 12.88 -13.06 6.07
N GLU A 280 12.83 -13.60 4.86
CA GLU A 280 13.20 -12.91 3.64
C GLU A 280 12.31 -11.67 3.41
N LEU A 281 11.00 -11.81 3.51
CA LEU A 281 10.05 -10.71 3.36
C LEU A 281 10.27 -9.60 4.41
N LEU A 282 10.63 -9.97 5.65
CA LEU A 282 10.99 -9.02 6.69
C LEU A 282 12.31 -8.29 6.36
N TYR A 283 13.30 -9.00 5.79
CA TYR A 283 14.53 -8.38 5.35
C TYR A 283 14.31 -7.43 4.16
N ARG A 284 13.44 -7.77 3.20
CA ARG A 284 13.05 -6.87 2.10
C ARG A 284 12.49 -5.54 2.63
N ASP A 285 11.60 -5.58 3.61
CA ASP A 285 11.08 -4.37 4.22
C ASP A 285 12.22 -3.51 4.82
N LEU A 286 13.12 -4.14 5.57
CA LEU A 286 14.27 -3.47 6.15
C LEU A 286 15.19 -2.87 5.07
N ARG A 287 15.52 -3.66 4.05
CA ARG A 287 16.34 -3.27 2.92
C ARG A 287 15.79 -2.03 2.22
N GLU A 288 14.50 -2.03 1.90
CA GLU A 288 13.87 -0.93 1.18
C GLU A 288 13.89 0.37 1.99
N VAL A 289 13.63 0.30 3.30
CA VAL A 289 13.72 1.45 4.21
C VAL A 289 15.10 2.09 4.19
N TYR A 290 16.16 1.30 4.29
CA TYR A 290 17.52 1.83 4.37
C TYR A 290 18.10 2.21 3.01
N THR A 291 17.78 1.50 1.93
CA THR A 291 18.20 1.85 0.57
C THR A 291 17.58 3.18 0.15
N ALA A 292 16.30 3.41 0.46
CA ALA A 292 15.61 4.67 0.15
C ALA A 292 16.22 5.89 0.87
N SER A 293 16.92 5.68 2.00
CA SER A 293 17.64 6.74 2.71
C SER A 293 19.02 7.07 2.11
N GLY A 294 19.44 6.39 1.04
CA GLY A 294 20.77 6.54 0.43
C GLY A 294 21.90 5.93 1.27
N SER A 295 21.59 5.09 2.23
CA SER A 295 22.57 4.43 3.10
C SER A 295 23.30 3.32 2.37
N THR A 296 24.63 3.29 2.48
CA THR A 296 25.49 2.17 2.02
C THR A 296 25.43 0.96 2.95
N LEU A 297 24.68 1.07 4.05
CA LEU A 297 24.64 0.06 5.11
C LEU A 297 24.10 -1.28 4.61
N ILE A 298 23.04 -1.26 3.80
CA ILE A 298 22.45 -2.47 3.21
C ILE A 298 23.45 -3.15 2.27
N SER A 299 24.14 -2.39 1.44
CA SER A 299 25.17 -2.95 0.54
C SER A 299 26.29 -3.63 1.31
N ASN A 300 26.72 -3.05 2.45
CA ASN A 300 27.72 -3.66 3.31
C ASN A 300 27.24 -4.93 4.01
N ILE A 301 25.96 -4.98 4.39
CA ILE A 301 25.33 -6.17 4.97
C ILE A 301 25.27 -7.30 3.94
N GLU A 302 24.83 -7.00 2.72
CA GLU A 302 24.72 -7.97 1.63
C GLU A 302 26.10 -8.47 1.20
N GLU A 303 27.11 -7.61 1.18
CA GLU A 303 28.51 -7.97 0.91
C GLU A 303 29.06 -8.92 1.97
N THR A 304 28.81 -8.61 3.25
CA THR A 304 29.22 -9.49 4.36
C THR A 304 28.53 -10.84 4.28
N ALA A 305 27.25 -10.85 3.96
CA ALA A 305 26.49 -12.09 3.79
C ALA A 305 27.04 -12.94 2.65
N TYR A 306 27.34 -12.32 1.53
CA TYR A 306 27.90 -13.01 0.38
C TYR A 306 29.30 -13.55 0.66
N SER A 307 30.18 -12.76 1.29
CA SER A 307 31.51 -13.21 1.72
C SER A 307 31.44 -14.40 2.68
N ASN A 308 30.50 -14.38 3.64
CA ASN A 308 30.26 -15.51 4.53
C ASN A 308 29.84 -16.79 3.78
N TYR A 309 28.99 -16.62 2.76
CA TYR A 309 28.59 -17.73 1.88
C TYR A 309 29.77 -18.32 1.11
N GLU A 310 30.63 -17.46 0.51
CA GLU A 310 31.83 -17.90 -0.18
C GLU A 310 32.81 -18.65 0.75
N ASP A 311 33.03 -18.12 1.95
CA ASP A 311 33.85 -18.78 2.97
C ASP A 311 33.37 -20.19 3.31
N VAL A 312 32.05 -20.35 3.45
CA VAL A 312 31.44 -21.66 3.70
C VAL A 312 31.58 -22.56 2.47
N LEU A 313 31.28 -22.03 1.28
CA LEU A 313 31.38 -22.79 0.03
C LEU A 313 32.81 -23.33 -0.20
N TYR A 314 33.84 -22.53 0.08
CA TYR A 314 35.25 -22.96 -0.03
C TYR A 314 35.66 -23.93 1.08
N SER A 315 34.97 -23.93 2.23
CA SER A 315 35.28 -24.83 3.34
C SER A 315 34.63 -26.21 3.22
N LEU A 316 33.59 -26.34 2.38
CA LEU A 316 32.87 -27.59 2.14
C LEU A 316 33.44 -28.35 0.94
N SER A 317 33.23 -29.66 0.88
CA SER A 317 33.61 -30.47 -0.27
C SER A 317 32.70 -30.22 -1.48
N GLU A 318 33.21 -30.40 -2.69
CA GLU A 318 32.51 -30.06 -3.97
C GLU A 318 31.16 -30.74 -4.20
N ASN A 319 30.74 -31.69 -3.37
CA ASN A 319 29.45 -32.42 -3.51
C ASN A 319 28.62 -32.41 -2.22
N GLU A 320 28.74 -31.36 -1.41
CA GLU A 320 27.92 -31.29 -0.19
C GLU A 320 26.45 -31.02 -0.49
N GLU A 321 25.58 -31.59 0.35
CA GLU A 321 24.13 -31.42 0.22
C GLU A 321 23.71 -29.95 0.40
N PRO A 322 22.77 -29.41 -0.42
CA PRO A 322 22.26 -28.05 -0.29
C PRO A 322 21.87 -27.65 1.13
N ARG A 323 21.38 -28.62 1.90
CA ARG A 323 21.02 -28.43 3.30
C ARG A 323 22.20 -28.06 4.18
N LYS A 324 23.34 -28.73 4.02
CA LYS A 324 24.54 -28.46 4.81
C LYS A 324 25.11 -27.09 4.50
N LEU A 325 25.15 -26.73 3.21
CA LEU A 325 25.59 -25.41 2.78
C LEU A 325 24.70 -24.30 3.37
N PHE A 326 23.39 -24.48 3.30
CA PHE A 326 22.42 -23.53 3.89
C PHE A 326 22.63 -23.38 5.40
N ASP A 327 22.63 -24.50 6.15
CA ASP A 327 22.73 -24.49 7.60
C ASP A 327 24.05 -23.85 8.06
N ALA A 328 25.18 -24.19 7.43
CA ALA A 328 26.50 -23.62 7.75
C ALA A 328 26.56 -22.11 7.41
N THR A 329 25.91 -21.67 6.32
CA THR A 329 25.89 -20.26 5.93
C THR A 329 25.03 -19.42 6.88
N VAL A 330 23.83 -19.86 7.23
CA VAL A 330 22.92 -19.08 8.10
C VAL A 330 23.41 -19.05 9.56
N ASP A 331 24.34 -19.93 9.95
CA ASP A 331 25.00 -19.87 11.25
C ASP A 331 26.09 -18.80 11.33
N LYS A 332 26.56 -18.29 10.19
CA LYS A 332 27.52 -17.18 10.16
C LYS A 332 26.85 -15.87 10.59
N ASP A 333 27.55 -15.09 11.39
CA ASP A 333 27.02 -13.84 11.90
C ASP A 333 27.16 -12.69 10.88
N ILE A 334 26.11 -11.90 10.75
CA ILE A 334 26.13 -10.61 10.04
C ILE A 334 25.78 -9.55 11.08
N PRO A 335 26.65 -8.59 11.37
CA PRO A 335 26.35 -7.54 12.34
C PRO A 335 25.25 -6.60 11.81
N LEU A 336 24.02 -6.83 12.24
CA LEU A 336 22.87 -5.99 11.95
C LEU A 336 22.63 -5.05 13.13
N ASN A 337 23.44 -4.00 13.27
CA ASN A 337 23.34 -3.04 14.38
C ASN A 337 22.15 -2.08 14.28
N ILE A 338 21.24 -2.34 13.37
CA ILE A 338 20.09 -1.47 13.05
C ILE A 338 18.74 -2.02 13.53
N VAL A 339 18.72 -3.24 14.05
CA VAL A 339 17.48 -3.90 14.53
C VAL A 339 17.75 -4.78 15.75
N ASP A 340 16.77 -4.84 16.66
CA ASP A 340 16.90 -5.59 17.92
C ASP A 340 16.87 -7.13 17.72
N ASN A 341 16.23 -7.63 16.66
CA ASN A 341 16.14 -9.07 16.38
C ASN A 341 16.97 -9.48 15.15
N SER A 342 18.26 -9.21 15.25
CA SER A 342 19.23 -9.43 14.18
C SER A 342 19.18 -10.84 13.55
N PRO A 343 19.05 -11.98 14.30
CA PRO A 343 19.02 -13.31 13.68
C PRO A 343 17.88 -13.51 12.68
N LEU A 344 16.73 -12.87 12.88
CA LEU A 344 15.58 -12.96 11.99
C LEU A 344 15.88 -12.32 10.62
N TYR A 345 16.42 -11.12 10.65
CA TYR A 345 16.76 -10.36 9.45
C TYR A 345 18.02 -10.88 8.77
N ARG A 346 19.00 -11.37 9.54
CA ARG A 346 20.19 -12.02 9.01
C ARG A 346 19.87 -13.20 8.11
N ASN A 347 19.06 -14.14 8.60
CA ASN A 347 18.65 -15.30 7.80
C ASN A 347 17.82 -14.86 6.58
N GLY A 348 16.99 -13.81 6.74
CA GLY A 348 16.25 -13.20 5.64
C GLY A 348 17.16 -12.63 4.55
N CYS A 349 18.29 -12.02 4.92
CA CYS A 349 19.28 -11.53 3.97
C CYS A 349 19.85 -12.66 3.10
N TYR A 350 20.26 -13.78 3.69
CA TYR A 350 20.78 -14.92 2.94
C TYR A 350 19.74 -15.48 1.95
N VAL A 351 18.47 -15.57 2.36
CA VAL A 351 17.39 -16.02 1.46
C VAL A 351 17.14 -14.99 0.36
N TYR A 352 17.11 -13.70 0.67
CA TYR A 352 16.97 -12.62 -0.31
C TYR A 352 18.05 -12.70 -1.40
N LEU A 353 19.30 -12.96 -1.02
CA LEU A 353 20.41 -13.07 -1.96
C LEU A 353 20.30 -14.28 -2.91
N THR A 354 19.37 -15.20 -2.67
CA THR A 354 19.07 -16.25 -3.66
C THR A 354 18.10 -15.79 -4.75
N GLY A 355 17.51 -14.62 -4.63
CA GLY A 355 16.48 -14.11 -5.53
C GLY A 355 17.02 -13.50 -6.82
N GLU A 356 16.10 -13.28 -7.77
CA GLU A 356 16.42 -12.64 -9.04
C GLU A 356 16.71 -11.14 -8.89
N GLU A 357 16.15 -10.51 -7.84
CA GLU A 357 16.37 -9.09 -7.53
C GLU A 357 17.72 -8.81 -6.83
N ALA A 358 18.41 -9.84 -6.37
CA ALA A 358 19.75 -9.69 -5.82
C ALA A 358 20.75 -9.33 -6.93
N ASP A 359 21.75 -8.54 -6.57
CA ASP A 359 22.88 -8.23 -7.46
C ASP A 359 23.52 -9.53 -7.97
N GLU A 360 23.70 -9.64 -9.29
CA GLU A 360 24.24 -10.86 -9.92
C GLU A 360 25.60 -11.25 -9.35
N GLY A 361 26.43 -10.24 -9.01
CA GLY A 361 27.75 -10.46 -8.41
C GLY A 361 27.72 -10.97 -6.97
N ARG A 362 26.55 -10.94 -6.31
CA ARG A 362 26.36 -11.37 -4.91
C ARG A 362 25.23 -12.40 -4.75
N ARG A 363 24.90 -13.08 -5.84
CA ARG A 363 23.80 -14.04 -5.84
C ARG A 363 24.19 -15.38 -5.25
N ILE A 364 23.50 -15.83 -4.22
CA ILE A 364 23.68 -17.11 -3.55
C ILE A 364 22.93 -18.22 -4.30
N THR A 365 23.53 -19.42 -4.31
CA THR A 365 22.92 -20.64 -4.87
C THR A 365 23.18 -21.79 -3.91
N TRP A 366 22.10 -22.43 -3.43
CA TRP A 366 22.23 -23.60 -2.55
C TRP A 366 22.49 -24.89 -3.31
N GLY A 367 22.19 -24.92 -4.59
CA GLY A 367 22.40 -26.06 -5.48
C GLY A 367 21.94 -25.74 -6.90
N GLU A 368 22.24 -26.62 -7.85
CA GLU A 368 21.79 -26.49 -9.23
C GLU A 368 20.28 -26.66 -9.34
N GLU A 369 19.63 -25.74 -10.01
CA GLU A 369 18.22 -25.85 -10.39
C GLU A 369 18.14 -26.77 -11.62
N HIS A 370 17.60 -27.97 -11.46
CA HIS A 370 17.23 -28.79 -12.64
C HIS A 370 15.97 -28.20 -13.26
N GLU A 371 16.06 -27.80 -14.53
CA GLU A 371 14.93 -27.31 -15.33
C GLU A 371 13.81 -28.33 -15.48
#